data_44759b380fef8c6628a4d7279c43b2cf
#
_entry.id   44759b380fef8c6628a4d7279c43b2cf
#
_cell.length_a   1.000
_cell.length_b   1.000
_cell.length_c   1.000
_cell.angle_alpha   90.00
_cell.angle_beta   90.00
_cell.angle_gamma   90.00
#
_symmetry.space_group_name_H-M   'P 1'
#
loop_
_entity.id
_entity.type
_entity.pdbx_description
1 polymer ?
#
loop_
_entity_poly.entity_id
_entity_poly.type
_entity_poly.pdbx_seq_one_letter_code
_entity_poly.pdbx_strand_id
1 'polypeptide(L)'
;VSDQGRLVAGRYRLTERIGRGGMGTVWRADDELLGRQVALKQLHERPHLSADELGTLYERMRREARSAARVTHPSVIVVHDVVEDDGRPCVVMEYVPGHTLGDLLQEGRTLPPHEAARIGLAMVGALRAAHDAGVLHRDVKPGNVLLGAGDRVVLTDFGIAMTAGSSTLTRTGEMVGSIDYMAPERVRGLTPGPASDLWALGATLYQTLEGRPPFRRETAMETAYAIATDPLTPPREAGPLAPLLESLLARDPEARPSAEETEHSLRTVADSAPKEHGTVSMGGSVAGHDQPRTTRTRRHRRITTLAAALTATLAVGTTLYATAPHRTDKPDHDTTRPAPIPKGYHLVHERKLGVSFPIPNGWTPRERTAEEVTYTTPSGLAGITIGTVAPAGPNPADHFADIEANTKVNYPTYRRLRMQRTTFREQPAAVWEFTFQGRARTFRAIDLGYGREGGREYDIYLSAPEAQWDTYRPVFDQVRDGFRTS
;
A
#
# COMPACT_ATOMS: atom_id res chain seq x y z
N VAL A 1 18.49 8.11 -23.25
CA VAL A 1 19.95 8.26 -23.06
C VAL A 1 20.33 7.43 -21.88
N SER A 2 21.35 6.55 -22.01
CA SER A 2 21.85 5.72 -20.91
C SER A 2 22.67 6.59 -19.97
N ASP A 3 22.32 6.65 -18.68
CA ASP A 3 23.14 7.33 -17.66
C ASP A 3 24.44 6.58 -17.33
N GLN A 4 24.66 5.41 -17.92
CA GLN A 4 25.87 4.61 -17.73
C GLN A 4 27.10 5.39 -18.25
N GLY A 5 28.17 5.43 -17.45
CA GLY A 5 29.37 6.21 -17.71
C GLY A 5 29.31 7.65 -17.21
N ARG A 6 28.13 8.16 -16.81
CA ARG A 6 28.00 9.52 -16.25
C ARG A 6 28.70 9.64 -14.90
N LEU A 7 29.33 10.79 -14.68
CA LEU A 7 30.02 11.13 -13.43
C LEU A 7 29.09 11.98 -12.57
N VAL A 8 28.68 11.47 -11.42
CA VAL A 8 27.84 12.12 -10.44
C VAL A 8 28.70 12.87 -9.43
N ALA A 9 28.34 14.12 -9.13
CA ALA A 9 29.08 15.00 -8.20
C ALA A 9 30.58 15.08 -8.47
N GLY A 10 31.04 14.87 -9.73
CA GLY A 10 32.44 14.87 -10.09
C GLY A 10 33.29 13.76 -9.49
N ARG A 11 32.68 12.72 -8.92
CA ARG A 11 33.38 11.67 -8.16
C ARG A 11 32.87 10.24 -8.43
N TYR A 12 31.59 10.03 -8.59
CA TYR A 12 30.99 8.69 -8.68
C TYR A 12 30.61 8.37 -10.11
N ARG A 13 31.31 7.44 -10.76
CA ARG A 13 31.04 7.02 -12.13
C ARG A 13 30.02 5.89 -12.15
N LEU A 14 28.85 6.14 -12.73
CA LEU A 14 27.79 5.15 -12.85
C LEU A 14 28.21 4.01 -13.79
N THR A 15 28.19 2.76 -13.31
CA THR A 15 28.63 1.60 -14.09
C THR A 15 27.46 0.71 -14.51
N GLU A 16 26.56 0.40 -13.60
CA GLU A 16 25.45 -0.50 -13.86
C GLU A 16 24.22 -0.11 -13.03
N ARG A 17 23.05 -0.21 -13.63
CA ARG A 17 21.80 -0.04 -12.89
C ARG A 17 21.43 -1.35 -12.20
N ILE A 18 21.48 -1.38 -10.87
CA ILE A 18 21.23 -2.56 -10.04
C ILE A 18 19.83 -2.62 -9.45
N GLY A 19 19.07 -1.50 -9.50
CA GLY A 19 17.69 -1.48 -9.03
C GLY A 19 16.91 -0.28 -9.56
N ARG A 20 15.59 -0.45 -9.71
CA ARG A 20 14.64 0.62 -10.00
C ARG A 20 13.35 0.37 -9.23
N GLY A 21 12.89 1.37 -8.48
CA GLY A 21 11.64 1.32 -7.74
C GLY A 21 10.91 2.65 -7.81
N GLY A 22 9.77 2.76 -7.16
CA GLY A 22 8.95 3.97 -7.16
C GLY A 22 9.63 5.23 -6.61
N MET A 23 10.63 5.05 -5.74
CA MET A 23 11.35 6.16 -5.09
C MET A 23 12.57 6.63 -5.87
N GLY A 24 13.17 5.78 -6.71
CA GLY A 24 14.42 6.12 -7.37
C GLY A 24 15.05 4.96 -8.12
N THR A 25 16.22 5.24 -8.67
CA THR A 25 17.08 4.27 -9.32
C THR A 25 18.34 4.07 -8.49
N VAL A 26 18.76 2.81 -8.31
CA VAL A 26 20.01 2.45 -7.64
C VAL A 26 21.02 2.00 -8.69
N TRP A 27 22.16 2.63 -8.65
CA TRP A 27 23.29 2.35 -9.54
C TRP A 27 24.44 1.74 -8.77
N ARG A 28 25.13 0.77 -9.34
CA ARG A 28 26.52 0.48 -8.98
C ARG A 28 27.38 1.60 -9.58
N ALA A 29 28.29 2.14 -8.80
CA ALA A 29 29.19 3.20 -9.24
C ALA A 29 30.60 2.98 -8.69
N ASP A 30 31.58 3.51 -9.41
CA ASP A 30 32.97 3.56 -8.97
C ASP A 30 33.26 4.92 -8.32
N ASP A 31 33.69 4.92 -7.07
CA ASP A 31 34.23 6.07 -6.37
C ASP A 31 35.68 6.32 -6.87
N GLU A 32 35.83 7.22 -7.84
CA GLU A 32 37.14 7.49 -8.48
C GLU A 32 38.17 8.08 -7.51
N LEU A 33 37.72 8.67 -6.39
CA LEU A 33 38.63 9.23 -5.38
C LEU A 33 39.22 8.16 -4.47
N LEU A 34 38.39 7.18 -4.05
CA LEU A 34 38.80 6.14 -3.08
C LEU A 34 39.06 4.78 -3.74
N GLY A 35 38.84 4.62 -5.05
CA GLY A 35 39.08 3.38 -5.81
C GLY A 35 38.25 2.19 -5.33
N ARG A 36 36.97 2.44 -4.97
CA ARG A 36 36.07 1.40 -4.46
C ARG A 36 34.72 1.43 -5.17
N GLN A 37 34.02 0.31 -5.15
CA GLN A 37 32.62 0.25 -5.62
C GLN A 37 31.65 0.72 -4.53
N VAL A 38 30.63 1.44 -4.95
CA VAL A 38 29.55 1.93 -4.10
C VAL A 38 28.19 1.71 -4.78
N ALA A 39 27.13 1.71 -4.00
CA ALA A 39 25.76 1.84 -4.50
C ALA A 39 25.32 3.30 -4.38
N LEU A 40 24.76 3.86 -5.46
CA LEU A 40 24.29 5.23 -5.51
C LEU A 40 22.79 5.22 -5.79
N LYS A 41 21.99 5.68 -4.83
CA LYS A 41 20.54 5.81 -4.95
C LYS A 41 20.17 7.23 -5.34
N GLN A 42 19.66 7.37 -6.58
CA GLN A 42 19.21 8.63 -7.16
C GLN A 42 17.69 8.69 -7.13
N LEU A 43 17.11 9.77 -6.59
CA LEU A 43 15.66 9.95 -6.56
C LEU A 43 15.11 10.24 -7.95
N HIS A 44 13.89 9.72 -8.22
CA HIS A 44 13.15 10.09 -9.41
C HIS A 44 12.68 11.54 -9.35
N GLU A 45 12.62 12.18 -10.51
CA GLU A 45 11.98 13.48 -10.65
C GLU A 45 10.52 13.42 -10.21
N ARG A 46 10.12 14.46 -9.49
CA ARG A 46 8.74 14.65 -9.05
C ARG A 46 8.20 15.97 -9.61
N PRO A 47 7.89 16.02 -10.91
CA PRO A 47 7.54 17.27 -11.61
C PRO A 47 6.26 17.93 -11.10
N HIS A 48 5.51 17.23 -10.24
CA HIS A 48 4.28 17.71 -9.63
C HIS A 48 4.50 18.43 -8.28
N LEU A 49 5.73 18.44 -7.75
CA LEU A 49 6.07 19.20 -6.55
C LEU A 49 6.61 20.57 -6.94
N SER A 50 6.25 21.59 -6.16
CA SER A 50 6.87 22.92 -6.27
C SER A 50 8.33 22.88 -5.83
N ALA A 51 9.11 23.90 -6.21
CA ALA A 51 10.51 24.01 -5.80
C ALA A 51 10.68 23.98 -4.26
N ASP A 52 9.77 24.62 -3.51
CA ASP A 52 9.78 24.65 -2.05
C ASP A 52 9.47 23.28 -1.44
N GLU A 53 8.51 22.54 -2.02
CA GLU A 53 8.17 21.19 -1.60
C GLU A 53 9.32 20.22 -1.88
N LEU A 54 9.98 20.35 -3.04
CA LEU A 54 11.19 19.58 -3.37
C LEU A 54 12.34 19.91 -2.42
N GLY A 55 12.61 21.19 -2.16
CA GLY A 55 13.64 21.62 -1.20
C GLY A 55 13.38 21.02 0.19
N THR A 56 12.14 21.06 0.68
CA THR A 56 11.75 20.47 1.95
C THR A 56 11.95 18.95 1.94
N LEU A 57 11.61 18.26 0.86
CA LEU A 57 11.81 16.81 0.70
C LEU A 57 13.29 16.46 0.75
N TYR A 58 14.13 17.22 0.04
CA TYR A 58 15.57 16.98 -0.04
C TYR A 58 16.27 17.22 1.30
N GLU A 59 15.91 18.29 2.03
CA GLU A 59 16.45 18.54 3.37
C GLU A 59 16.09 17.42 4.38
N ARG A 60 14.86 16.90 4.27
CA ARG A 60 14.44 15.76 5.10
C ARG A 60 15.24 14.51 4.78
N MET A 61 15.41 14.20 3.49
CA MET A 61 16.19 13.05 3.06
C MET A 61 17.64 13.13 3.51
N ARG A 62 18.26 14.31 3.39
CA ARG A 62 19.63 14.55 3.93
C ARG A 62 19.70 14.30 5.44
N ARG A 63 18.69 14.73 6.19
CA ARG A 63 18.62 14.51 7.64
C ARG A 63 18.45 13.03 7.98
N GLU A 64 17.56 12.33 7.28
CA GLU A 64 17.33 10.91 7.48
C GLU A 64 18.56 10.08 7.11
N ALA A 65 19.21 10.36 5.98
CA ALA A 65 20.46 9.73 5.61
C ALA A 65 21.58 9.96 6.64
N ARG A 66 21.71 11.18 7.19
CA ARG A 66 22.64 11.47 8.29
C ARG A 66 22.31 10.71 9.57
N SER A 67 21.02 10.49 9.85
CA SER A 67 20.58 9.68 11.00
C SER A 67 20.91 8.21 10.78
N ALA A 68 20.63 7.67 9.60
CA ALA A 68 21.00 6.31 9.22
C ALA A 68 22.51 6.06 9.28
N ALA A 69 23.32 7.05 8.88
CA ALA A 69 24.78 6.97 8.92
C ALA A 69 25.37 6.83 10.34
N ARG A 70 24.59 7.12 11.40
CA ARG A 70 25.01 6.93 12.80
C ARG A 70 24.85 5.50 13.29
N VAL A 71 24.04 4.69 12.59
CA VAL A 71 23.78 3.31 12.98
C VAL A 71 24.96 2.45 12.51
N THR A 72 25.67 1.85 13.45
CA THR A 72 26.80 0.96 13.16
C THR A 72 26.45 -0.45 13.57
N HIS A 73 26.21 -1.32 12.58
CA HIS A 73 25.92 -2.74 12.81
C HIS A 73 26.25 -3.54 11.53
N PRO A 74 26.80 -4.78 11.61
CA PRO A 74 27.18 -5.56 10.43
C PRO A 74 26.03 -5.88 9.48
N SER A 75 24.80 -5.88 9.97
CA SER A 75 23.57 -6.11 9.20
C SER A 75 22.83 -4.83 8.84
N VAL A 76 23.42 -3.64 8.99
CA VAL A 76 22.89 -2.35 8.53
C VAL A 76 23.74 -1.85 7.38
N ILE A 77 23.09 -1.39 6.30
CA ILE A 77 23.80 -0.79 5.17
C ILE A 77 24.58 0.45 5.60
N VAL A 78 25.84 0.55 5.22
CA VAL A 78 26.67 1.71 5.54
C VAL A 78 26.37 2.83 4.56
N VAL A 79 25.89 3.97 5.05
CA VAL A 79 25.76 5.21 4.27
C VAL A 79 27.11 5.93 4.30
N HIS A 80 27.70 6.16 3.12
CA HIS A 80 29.02 6.77 2.97
C HIS A 80 28.95 8.28 2.77
N ASP A 81 27.96 8.76 2.00
CA ASP A 81 27.88 10.16 1.62
C ASP A 81 26.46 10.53 1.16
N VAL A 82 26.16 11.81 1.12
CA VAL A 82 24.98 12.36 0.48
C VAL A 82 25.43 13.50 -0.42
N VAL A 83 25.40 13.25 -1.72
CA VAL A 83 25.86 14.20 -2.74
C VAL A 83 24.67 14.78 -3.48
N GLU A 84 24.93 15.84 -4.25
CA GLU A 84 23.95 16.48 -5.10
C GLU A 84 24.31 16.26 -6.58
N ASP A 85 23.30 15.95 -7.39
CA ASP A 85 23.40 15.75 -8.82
C ASP A 85 22.22 16.41 -9.50
N ASP A 86 22.47 17.42 -10.34
CA ASP A 86 21.45 18.25 -10.98
C ASP A 86 20.39 18.79 -10.00
N GLY A 87 20.84 19.30 -8.83
CA GLY A 87 19.95 19.82 -7.79
C GLY A 87 19.20 18.75 -6.98
N ARG A 88 19.49 17.46 -7.19
CA ARG A 88 18.84 16.34 -6.51
C ARG A 88 19.79 15.61 -5.59
N PRO A 89 19.39 15.27 -4.36
CA PRO A 89 20.25 14.50 -3.47
C PRO A 89 20.32 13.04 -3.96
N CYS A 90 21.54 12.52 -3.93
CA CYS A 90 21.87 11.12 -4.16
C CYS A 90 22.50 10.55 -2.90
N VAL A 91 22.05 9.40 -2.43
CA VAL A 91 22.63 8.70 -1.30
C VAL A 91 23.67 7.71 -1.80
N VAL A 92 24.89 7.87 -1.34
CA VAL A 92 26.01 6.95 -1.61
C VAL A 92 26.14 5.99 -0.44
N MET A 93 26.08 4.70 -0.72
CA MET A 93 26.11 3.66 0.30
C MET A 93 27.01 2.50 -0.11
N GLU A 94 27.29 1.63 0.82
CA GLU A 94 28.01 0.39 0.58
C GLU A 94 27.38 -0.40 -0.57
N TYR A 95 28.19 -0.89 -1.49
CA TYR A 95 27.78 -1.86 -2.49
C TYR A 95 27.89 -3.28 -1.90
N VAL A 96 26.78 -3.96 -1.74
CA VAL A 96 26.70 -5.36 -1.29
C VAL A 96 26.35 -6.23 -2.51
N PRO A 97 27.31 -7.00 -3.06
CA PRO A 97 27.04 -7.93 -4.13
C PRO A 97 26.09 -9.03 -3.65
N GLY A 98 25.04 -9.30 -4.40
CA GLY A 98 24.02 -10.31 -4.05
C GLY A 98 22.66 -9.96 -4.62
N HIS A 99 21.63 -10.54 -4.06
CA HIS A 99 20.23 -10.32 -4.43
C HIS A 99 19.41 -9.99 -3.18
N THR A 100 18.22 -9.47 -3.38
CA THR A 100 17.33 -9.21 -2.25
C THR A 100 16.58 -10.50 -1.86
N LEU A 101 16.15 -10.59 -0.60
CA LEU A 101 15.20 -11.62 -0.17
C LEU A 101 13.93 -11.55 -1.03
N GLY A 102 13.52 -10.33 -1.45
CA GLY A 102 12.40 -10.12 -2.34
C GLY A 102 12.56 -10.79 -3.70
N ASP A 103 13.73 -10.74 -4.31
CA ASP A 103 14.03 -11.43 -5.57
C ASP A 103 13.90 -12.94 -5.43
N LEU A 104 14.41 -13.48 -4.33
CA LEU A 104 14.30 -14.91 -4.03
C LEU A 104 12.83 -15.34 -3.87
N LEU A 105 12.02 -14.56 -3.18
CA LEU A 105 10.61 -14.87 -2.95
C LEU A 105 9.70 -14.66 -4.19
N GLN A 106 10.08 -13.78 -5.12
CA GLN A 106 9.36 -13.60 -6.39
C GLN A 106 9.39 -14.85 -7.27
N GLU A 107 10.41 -15.66 -7.17
CA GLU A 107 10.51 -16.94 -7.86
C GLU A 107 9.61 -18.03 -7.24
N GLY A 108 8.78 -17.68 -6.26
CA GLY A 108 7.90 -18.60 -5.55
C GLY A 108 8.64 -19.53 -4.57
N ARG A 109 9.88 -19.21 -4.25
CA ARG A 109 10.68 -19.95 -3.26
C ARG A 109 10.26 -19.59 -1.86
N THR A 110 10.38 -20.54 -0.97
CA THR A 110 10.28 -20.39 0.49
C THR A 110 11.59 -20.87 1.12
N LEU A 111 11.83 -20.47 2.34
CA LEU A 111 13.00 -20.91 3.10
C LEU A 111 12.56 -21.79 4.28
N PRO A 112 13.39 -22.74 4.68
CA PRO A 112 13.13 -23.54 5.87
C PRO A 112 13.23 -22.67 7.14
N PRO A 113 12.57 -23.06 8.25
CA PRO A 113 12.50 -22.26 9.47
C PRO A 113 13.86 -21.83 10.04
N HIS A 114 14.89 -22.67 9.98
CA HIS A 114 16.22 -22.31 10.49
C HIS A 114 16.92 -21.24 9.66
N GLU A 115 16.76 -21.24 8.33
CA GLU A 115 17.30 -20.18 7.46
C GLU A 115 16.53 -18.88 7.64
N ALA A 116 15.20 -18.95 7.71
CA ALA A 116 14.36 -17.79 8.02
C ALA A 116 14.73 -17.18 9.38
N ALA A 117 14.97 -18.03 10.40
CA ALA A 117 15.42 -17.58 11.72
C ALA A 117 16.77 -16.88 11.66
N ARG A 118 17.74 -17.37 10.87
CA ARG A 118 19.06 -16.74 10.69
C ARG A 118 18.94 -15.36 10.02
N ILE A 119 18.12 -15.23 9.01
CA ILE A 119 17.81 -13.94 8.38
C ILE A 119 17.14 -13.01 9.40
N GLY A 120 16.16 -13.51 10.13
CA GLY A 120 15.45 -12.78 11.18
C GLY A 120 16.38 -12.27 12.28
N LEU A 121 17.38 -13.06 12.69
CA LEU A 121 18.41 -12.64 13.67
C LEU A 121 19.21 -11.44 13.20
N ALA A 122 19.67 -11.47 11.96
CA ALA A 122 20.39 -10.34 11.36
C ALA A 122 19.49 -9.08 11.28
N MET A 123 18.21 -9.26 10.90
CA MET A 123 17.26 -8.16 10.79
C MET A 123 16.93 -7.56 12.17
N VAL A 124 16.62 -8.38 13.18
CA VAL A 124 16.26 -7.86 14.52
C VAL A 124 17.46 -7.17 15.18
N GLY A 125 18.69 -7.68 14.98
CA GLY A 125 19.90 -7.02 15.44
C GLY A 125 20.11 -5.65 14.78
N ALA A 126 19.86 -5.55 13.47
CA ALA A 126 19.91 -4.30 12.73
C ALA A 126 18.85 -3.29 13.23
N LEU A 127 17.60 -3.76 13.44
CA LEU A 127 16.52 -2.93 13.95
C LEU A 127 16.82 -2.42 15.36
N ARG A 128 17.29 -3.27 16.26
CA ARG A 128 17.68 -2.88 17.62
C ARG A 128 18.76 -1.79 17.60
N ALA A 129 19.83 -1.99 16.82
CA ALA A 129 20.88 -0.97 16.70
C ALA A 129 20.37 0.36 16.16
N ALA A 130 19.39 0.34 15.25
CA ALA A 130 18.75 1.55 14.74
C ALA A 130 17.87 2.22 15.80
N HIS A 131 17.05 1.45 16.52
CA HIS A 131 16.18 1.94 17.58
C HIS A 131 16.98 2.58 18.72
N ASP A 132 18.08 1.97 19.12
CA ASP A 132 19.00 2.51 20.12
C ASP A 132 19.62 3.86 19.69
N ALA A 133 19.82 4.04 18.38
CA ALA A 133 20.24 5.32 17.79
C ALA A 133 19.10 6.32 17.56
N GLY A 134 17.86 5.99 17.98
CA GLY A 134 16.67 6.82 17.77
C GLY A 134 16.13 6.82 16.32
N VAL A 135 16.50 5.82 15.52
CA VAL A 135 16.10 5.69 14.12
C VAL A 135 15.11 4.54 13.94
N LEU A 136 13.94 4.82 13.38
CA LEU A 136 12.99 3.79 12.94
C LEU A 136 13.22 3.47 11.45
N HIS A 137 13.11 2.20 11.08
CA HIS A 137 13.26 1.77 9.70
C HIS A 137 12.06 2.15 8.83
N ARG A 138 10.85 1.91 9.31
CA ARG A 138 9.55 2.27 8.69
C ARG A 138 9.18 1.57 7.39
N ASP A 139 10.09 0.85 6.74
CA ASP A 139 9.85 0.14 5.46
C ASP A 139 10.56 -1.23 5.43
N VAL A 140 10.44 -2.01 6.52
CA VAL A 140 10.97 -3.38 6.59
C VAL A 140 10.13 -4.27 5.67
N LYS A 141 10.81 -4.90 4.69
CA LYS A 141 10.19 -5.81 3.70
C LYS A 141 11.27 -6.63 2.99
N PRO A 142 10.93 -7.75 2.33
CA PRO A 142 11.93 -8.59 1.65
C PRO A 142 12.79 -7.85 0.62
N GLY A 143 12.22 -6.88 -0.10
CA GLY A 143 12.97 -6.07 -1.08
C GLY A 143 14.05 -5.17 -0.48
N ASN A 144 14.03 -4.95 0.84
CA ASN A 144 15.02 -4.15 1.58
C ASN A 144 15.98 -5.01 2.40
N VAL A 145 16.00 -6.33 2.19
CA VAL A 145 16.90 -7.28 2.83
C VAL A 145 17.84 -7.83 1.77
N LEU A 146 19.11 -7.45 1.81
CA LEU A 146 20.15 -7.94 0.90
C LEU A 146 20.78 -9.22 1.45
N LEU A 147 20.89 -10.22 0.59
CA LEU A 147 21.56 -11.50 0.86
C LEU A 147 22.88 -11.49 0.10
N GLY A 148 23.98 -11.21 0.83
CA GLY A 148 25.33 -11.11 0.30
C GLY A 148 26.13 -12.41 0.42
N ALA A 149 27.36 -12.38 -0.06
CA ALA A 149 28.28 -13.51 0.07
C ALA A 149 28.57 -13.86 1.53
N GLY A 150 28.85 -15.13 1.82
CA GLY A 150 29.22 -15.61 3.16
C GLY A 150 28.08 -15.47 4.18
N ASP A 151 26.84 -15.69 3.73
CA ASP A 151 25.65 -15.62 4.59
C ASP A 151 25.39 -14.24 5.20
N ARG A 152 25.99 -13.20 4.66
CA ARG A 152 25.78 -11.83 5.12
C ARG A 152 24.38 -11.36 4.78
N VAL A 153 23.64 -10.93 5.79
CA VAL A 153 22.30 -10.33 5.65
C VAL A 153 22.40 -8.86 6.03
N VAL A 154 21.93 -7.97 5.15
CA VAL A 154 22.02 -6.51 5.34
C VAL A 154 20.66 -5.87 5.10
N LEU A 155 20.18 -5.13 6.08
CA LEU A 155 18.97 -4.32 5.98
C LEU A 155 19.34 -2.95 5.38
N THR A 156 18.65 -2.58 4.31
CA THR A 156 18.88 -1.34 3.56
C THR A 156 17.64 -0.45 3.57
N ASP A 157 17.78 0.79 3.09
CA ASP A 157 16.68 1.74 2.90
C ASP A 157 15.98 2.19 4.20
N PHE A 158 16.76 2.41 5.27
CA PHE A 158 16.28 3.02 6.52
C PHE A 158 15.59 4.35 6.25
N GLY A 159 14.25 4.37 6.30
CA GLY A 159 13.39 5.55 6.37
C GLY A 159 13.61 6.71 5.41
N ILE A 160 14.65 6.63 4.55
CA ILE A 160 15.18 7.73 3.72
C ILE A 160 14.12 8.39 2.80
N ALA A 161 12.95 7.79 2.67
CA ALA A 161 11.92 8.27 1.76
C ALA A 161 10.51 8.32 2.36
N MET A 162 10.32 7.84 3.58
CA MET A 162 9.01 7.77 4.25
C MET A 162 8.85 8.89 5.26
N THR A 163 8.72 10.11 4.81
CA THR A 163 8.52 11.27 5.68
C THR A 163 7.20 11.21 6.43
N ALA A 164 7.27 11.42 7.73
CA ALA A 164 6.11 11.72 8.57
C ALA A 164 5.24 12.81 7.90
N GLY A 165 4.02 12.46 7.53
CA GLY A 165 3.07 13.35 6.87
C GLY A 165 2.57 12.90 5.50
N SER A 166 3.10 11.83 4.92
CA SER A 166 2.45 11.12 3.83
C SER A 166 1.65 9.94 4.38
N SER A 167 0.56 10.24 5.07
CA SER A 167 -0.60 9.36 5.11
C SER A 167 -1.21 9.38 3.70
N THR A 168 -0.55 8.75 2.75
CA THR A 168 -1.02 8.60 1.39
C THR A 168 -1.31 7.13 1.16
N LEU A 169 -2.33 6.63 1.84
CA LEU A 169 -3.00 5.39 1.43
C LEU A 169 -3.63 5.56 0.03
N THR A 170 -3.60 6.77 -0.54
CA THR A 170 -4.39 7.13 -1.72
C THR A 170 -3.70 8.04 -2.72
N ARG A 171 -2.38 8.29 -2.65
CA ARG A 171 -1.81 9.35 -3.52
C ARG A 171 -0.96 8.93 -4.70
N THR A 172 -0.54 7.67 -4.78
CA THR A 172 0.10 7.14 -6.00
C THR A 172 -0.02 5.62 -5.98
N GLY A 173 -0.43 5.01 -7.08
CA GLY A 173 -0.45 3.55 -7.31
C GLY A 173 0.92 2.86 -7.13
N GLU A 174 1.92 3.55 -6.62
CA GLU A 174 3.26 3.05 -6.28
C GLU A 174 3.36 2.39 -4.89
N MET A 175 2.29 2.40 -4.08
CA MET A 175 2.23 1.68 -2.79
C MET A 175 1.79 0.23 -2.90
N VAL A 176 1.58 -0.29 -4.12
CA VAL A 176 1.33 -1.71 -4.36
C VAL A 176 2.59 -2.50 -4.00
N GLY A 177 2.63 -3.07 -2.80
CA GLY A 177 3.72 -3.91 -2.29
C GLY A 177 4.30 -3.48 -0.94
N SER A 178 4.23 -2.21 -0.53
CA SER A 178 4.69 -1.79 0.81
C SER A 178 3.61 -1.92 1.88
N ILE A 179 2.33 -1.91 1.50
CA ILE A 179 1.22 -2.04 2.45
C ILE A 179 1.18 -3.42 3.11
N ASP A 180 1.61 -4.47 2.43
CA ASP A 180 1.60 -5.84 2.91
C ASP A 180 2.35 -6.07 4.24
N TYR A 181 3.30 -5.17 4.56
CA TYR A 181 4.14 -5.23 5.76
C TYR A 181 3.83 -4.10 6.75
N MET A 182 2.83 -3.27 6.45
CA MET A 182 2.48 -2.12 7.28
C MET A 182 1.81 -2.58 8.58
N ALA A 183 2.25 -2.01 9.70
CA ALA A 183 1.66 -2.31 10.99
C ALA A 183 0.25 -1.69 11.15
N PRO A 184 -0.68 -2.33 11.90
CA PRO A 184 -2.06 -1.85 12.06
C PRO A 184 -2.17 -0.42 12.59
N GLU A 185 -1.31 -0.01 13.51
CA GLU A 185 -1.26 1.35 14.03
C GLU A 185 -0.91 2.36 12.93
N ARG A 186 -0.06 1.98 11.97
CA ARG A 186 0.26 2.84 10.81
C ARG A 186 -0.88 2.92 9.82
N VAL A 187 -1.59 1.83 9.59
CA VAL A 187 -2.83 1.81 8.79
C VAL A 187 -3.87 2.77 9.39
N ARG A 188 -3.95 2.83 10.72
CA ARG A 188 -4.84 3.75 11.46
C ARG A 188 -4.29 5.18 11.54
N GLY A 189 -3.12 5.49 10.96
CA GLY A 189 -2.52 6.83 11.00
C GLY A 189 -1.88 7.21 12.33
N LEU A 190 -1.69 6.28 13.25
CA LEU A 190 -1.02 6.50 14.53
C LEU A 190 0.49 6.63 14.34
N THR A 191 1.16 7.23 15.32
CA THR A 191 2.62 7.42 15.29
C THR A 191 3.32 6.07 15.37
N PRO A 192 4.19 5.71 14.38
CA PRO A 192 4.94 4.47 14.42
C PRO A 192 6.00 4.49 15.54
N GLY A 193 6.24 3.33 16.13
CA GLY A 193 7.29 3.07 17.09
C GLY A 193 8.15 1.86 16.70
N PRO A 194 9.11 1.44 17.56
CA PRO A 194 9.89 0.21 17.36
C PRO A 194 9.02 -1.02 17.10
N ALA A 195 7.90 -1.14 17.78
CA ALA A 195 6.94 -2.24 17.60
C ALA A 195 6.36 -2.31 16.17
N SER A 196 6.30 -1.19 15.42
CA SER A 196 5.86 -1.18 14.03
C SER A 196 6.88 -1.86 13.10
N ASP A 197 8.17 -1.70 13.37
CA ASP A 197 9.24 -2.37 12.61
C ASP A 197 9.28 -3.87 12.93
N LEU A 198 8.97 -4.26 14.20
CA LEU A 198 8.88 -5.67 14.61
C LEU A 198 7.67 -6.37 13.97
N TRP A 199 6.53 -5.71 13.82
CA TRP A 199 5.43 -6.22 13.00
C TRP A 199 5.88 -6.50 11.57
N ALA A 200 6.56 -5.53 10.94
CA ALA A 200 7.01 -5.65 9.56
C ALA A 200 8.09 -6.75 9.40
N LEU A 201 8.93 -6.98 10.41
CA LEU A 201 9.80 -8.14 10.53
C LEU A 201 8.97 -9.45 10.55
N GLY A 202 7.94 -9.52 11.38
CA GLY A 202 7.03 -10.67 11.45
C GLY A 202 6.36 -10.97 10.11
N ALA A 203 5.85 -9.95 9.40
CA ALA A 203 5.24 -10.09 8.08
C ALA A 203 6.26 -10.55 7.02
N THR A 204 7.50 -10.05 7.08
CA THR A 204 8.60 -10.47 6.21
C THR A 204 8.95 -11.94 6.43
N LEU A 205 9.10 -12.38 7.67
CA LEU A 205 9.39 -13.77 8.01
C LEU A 205 8.22 -14.71 7.66
N TYR A 206 6.99 -14.26 7.88
CA TYR A 206 5.81 -15.01 7.46
C TYR A 206 5.85 -15.29 5.95
N GLN A 207 6.10 -14.27 5.13
CA GLN A 207 6.22 -14.46 3.68
C GLN A 207 7.41 -15.34 3.31
N THR A 208 8.52 -15.25 4.02
CA THR A 208 9.72 -16.08 3.76
C THR A 208 9.40 -17.58 3.92
N LEU A 209 8.49 -17.92 4.82
CA LEU A 209 8.09 -19.28 5.11
C LEU A 209 6.90 -19.77 4.27
N GLU A 210 5.90 -18.89 4.07
CA GLU A 210 4.63 -19.23 3.43
C GLU A 210 4.55 -18.84 1.93
N GLY A 211 5.56 -18.11 1.41
CA GLY A 211 5.63 -17.62 0.02
C GLY A 211 4.74 -16.41 -0.27
N ARG A 212 3.94 -15.96 0.68
CA ARG A 212 3.03 -14.80 0.55
C ARG A 212 2.91 -14.02 1.84
N PRO A 213 2.67 -12.70 1.78
CA PRO A 213 2.41 -11.90 2.97
C PRO A 213 1.13 -12.34 3.71
N PRO A 214 1.06 -12.16 5.06
CA PRO A 214 -0.01 -12.71 5.90
C PRO A 214 -1.40 -12.16 5.59
N PHE A 215 -1.50 -10.88 5.22
CA PHE A 215 -2.76 -10.17 5.06
C PHE A 215 -3.03 -9.70 3.62
N ARG A 216 -2.19 -10.06 2.65
CA ARG A 216 -2.36 -9.62 1.24
C ARG A 216 -3.71 -9.99 0.68
N ARG A 217 -4.36 -9.00 0.04
CA ARG A 217 -5.60 -9.12 -0.72
C ARG A 217 -5.37 -8.58 -2.13
N GLU A 218 -6.42 -8.55 -2.94
CA GLU A 218 -6.34 -8.10 -4.34
C GLU A 218 -6.03 -6.61 -4.45
N THR A 219 -6.59 -5.80 -3.56
CA THR A 219 -6.36 -4.35 -3.54
C THR A 219 -5.59 -3.91 -2.29
N ALA A 220 -4.95 -2.74 -2.37
CA ALA A 220 -4.26 -2.13 -1.24
C ALA A 220 -5.23 -1.78 -0.09
N MET A 221 -6.46 -1.37 -0.43
CA MET A 221 -7.49 -1.05 0.56
C MET A 221 -7.97 -2.29 1.31
N GLU A 222 -8.25 -3.36 0.60
CA GLU A 222 -8.62 -4.65 1.23
C GLU A 222 -7.48 -5.20 2.08
N THR A 223 -6.23 -5.04 1.64
CA THR A 223 -5.05 -5.42 2.43
C THR A 223 -4.98 -4.59 3.71
N ALA A 224 -5.19 -3.27 3.64
CA ALA A 224 -5.24 -2.40 4.81
C ALA A 224 -6.37 -2.81 5.77
N TYR A 225 -7.54 -3.12 5.23
CA TYR A 225 -8.66 -3.61 6.02
C TYR A 225 -8.32 -4.96 6.70
N ALA A 226 -7.76 -5.91 5.95
CA ALA A 226 -7.36 -7.21 6.49
C ALA A 226 -6.31 -7.08 7.61
N ILE A 227 -5.32 -6.20 7.46
CA ILE A 227 -4.34 -5.88 8.52
C ILE A 227 -5.05 -5.37 9.79
N ALA A 228 -6.05 -4.52 9.63
CA ALA A 228 -6.76 -3.92 10.76
C ALA A 228 -7.73 -4.89 11.45
N THR A 229 -8.35 -5.83 10.71
CA THR A 229 -9.53 -6.59 11.19
C THR A 229 -9.44 -8.11 11.09
N ASP A 230 -8.80 -8.67 10.04
CA ASP A 230 -8.86 -10.10 9.77
C ASP A 230 -7.94 -10.90 10.72
N PRO A 231 -8.37 -12.06 11.23
CA PRO A 231 -7.49 -12.93 12.00
C PRO A 231 -6.27 -13.36 11.18
N LEU A 232 -5.12 -13.49 11.85
CA LEU A 232 -3.93 -14.06 11.21
C LEU A 232 -4.24 -15.48 10.76
N THR A 233 -3.97 -15.80 9.50
CA THR A 233 -3.97 -17.18 9.05
C THR A 233 -2.78 -17.88 9.70
N PRO A 234 -2.98 -18.99 10.47
CA PRO A 234 -1.88 -19.69 11.09
C PRO A 234 -0.85 -20.14 10.05
N PRO A 235 0.45 -19.86 10.26
CA PRO A 235 1.48 -20.30 9.34
C PRO A 235 1.64 -21.83 9.40
N ARG A 236 1.71 -22.48 8.24
CA ARG A 236 1.78 -23.93 8.13
C ARG A 236 3.22 -24.44 8.06
N GLU A 237 4.07 -23.67 7.39
CA GLU A 237 5.47 -24.02 7.13
C GLU A 237 6.43 -23.41 8.15
N ALA A 238 5.92 -22.66 9.13
CA ALA A 238 6.74 -21.95 10.11
C ALA A 238 7.36 -22.87 11.19
N GLY A 239 6.80 -24.06 11.42
CA GLY A 239 7.33 -24.98 12.42
C GLY A 239 7.52 -24.29 13.78
N PRO A 240 8.76 -24.32 14.36
CA PRO A 240 9.02 -23.73 15.67
C PRO A 240 8.95 -22.21 15.69
N LEU A 241 8.88 -21.52 14.54
CA LEU A 241 8.69 -20.06 14.45
C LEU A 241 7.23 -19.62 14.55
N ALA A 242 6.26 -20.53 14.47
CA ALA A 242 4.84 -20.18 14.46
C ALA A 242 4.42 -19.31 15.66
N PRO A 243 4.77 -19.64 16.93
CA PRO A 243 4.39 -18.82 18.09
C PRO A 243 5.01 -17.41 18.06
N LEU A 244 6.25 -17.29 17.57
CA LEU A 244 6.90 -16.00 17.43
C LEU A 244 6.19 -15.14 16.37
N LEU A 245 5.82 -15.71 15.21
CA LEU A 245 5.10 -14.99 14.16
C LEU A 245 3.73 -14.53 14.64
N GLU A 246 3.00 -15.35 15.37
CA GLU A 246 1.72 -14.97 15.97
C GLU A 246 1.85 -13.79 16.93
N SER A 247 2.90 -13.78 17.76
CA SER A 247 3.14 -12.69 18.71
C SER A 247 3.63 -11.40 18.03
N LEU A 248 4.54 -11.49 17.04
CA LEU A 248 5.00 -10.31 16.27
C LEU A 248 3.86 -9.67 15.47
N LEU A 249 2.91 -10.49 14.98
CA LEU A 249 1.73 -10.05 14.24
C LEU A 249 0.49 -9.81 15.13
N ALA A 250 0.69 -9.57 16.43
CA ALA A 250 -0.34 -9.08 17.32
C ALA A 250 -0.72 -7.65 16.97
N ARG A 251 -2.05 -7.36 16.88
CA ARG A 251 -2.52 -6.01 16.50
C ARG A 251 -2.20 -4.93 17.51
N ASP A 252 -2.25 -5.29 18.78
CA ASP A 252 -1.83 -4.41 19.86
C ASP A 252 -0.29 -4.32 19.86
N PRO A 253 0.31 -3.14 19.65
CA PRO A 253 1.76 -2.98 19.68
C PRO A 253 2.39 -3.40 21.03
N GLU A 254 1.68 -3.22 22.12
CA GLU A 254 2.14 -3.56 23.49
C GLU A 254 2.13 -5.08 23.76
N ALA A 255 1.37 -5.85 22.98
CA ALA A 255 1.34 -7.30 23.06
C ALA A 255 2.47 -7.97 22.24
N ARG A 256 3.23 -7.20 21.45
CA ARG A 256 4.34 -7.73 20.66
C ARG A 256 5.58 -7.91 21.52
N PRO A 257 6.38 -8.96 21.26
CA PRO A 257 7.66 -9.13 21.96
C PRO A 257 8.60 -7.97 21.66
N SER A 258 9.48 -7.67 22.60
CA SER A 258 10.60 -6.75 22.42
C SER A 258 11.59 -7.29 21.38
N ALA A 259 12.51 -6.43 20.90
CA ALA A 259 13.57 -6.86 20.00
C ALA A 259 14.46 -7.92 20.64
N GLU A 260 14.70 -7.85 21.96
CA GLU A 260 15.52 -8.82 22.70
C GLU A 260 14.84 -10.18 22.82
N GLU A 261 13.54 -10.22 23.17
CA GLU A 261 12.75 -11.45 23.22
C GLU A 261 12.63 -12.10 21.84
N THR A 262 12.44 -11.27 20.79
CA THR A 262 12.43 -11.71 19.39
C THR A 262 13.77 -12.34 19.00
N GLU A 263 14.89 -11.70 19.35
CA GLU A 263 16.23 -12.20 19.08
C GLU A 263 16.49 -13.54 19.77
N HIS A 264 16.09 -13.66 21.04
CA HIS A 264 16.21 -14.91 21.79
C HIS A 264 15.44 -16.07 21.14
N SER A 265 14.19 -15.82 20.75
CA SER A 265 13.34 -16.82 20.09
C SER A 265 13.92 -17.26 18.74
N LEU A 266 14.39 -16.32 17.93
CA LEU A 266 15.01 -16.61 16.63
C LEU A 266 16.30 -17.41 16.78
N ARG A 267 17.13 -17.08 17.79
CA ARG A 267 18.41 -17.79 18.07
C ARG A 267 18.15 -19.25 18.41
N THR A 268 17.17 -19.52 19.24
CA THR A 268 16.79 -20.90 19.62
C THR A 268 16.48 -21.75 18.38
N VAL A 269 15.78 -21.20 17.39
CA VAL A 269 15.43 -21.92 16.17
C VAL A 269 16.61 -22.03 15.21
N ALA A 270 17.41 -20.95 15.04
CA ALA A 270 18.58 -20.97 14.17
C ALA A 270 19.64 -22.02 14.63
N ASP A 271 19.83 -22.15 15.94
CA ASP A 271 20.80 -23.10 16.53
C ASP A 271 20.29 -24.55 16.50
N SER A 272 18.99 -24.77 16.30
CA SER A 272 18.37 -26.10 16.24
C SER A 272 18.58 -26.82 14.90
N ALA A 273 19.25 -26.18 13.93
CA ALA A 273 19.54 -26.81 12.63
C ALA A 273 20.41 -28.05 12.81
N PRO A 274 20.13 -29.16 12.11
CA PRO A 274 21.05 -30.30 12.10
C PRO A 274 22.43 -29.83 11.61
N LYS A 275 23.46 -29.94 12.45
CA LYS A 275 24.83 -29.76 12.02
C LYS A 275 25.12 -30.88 11.03
N GLU A 276 25.13 -30.58 9.74
CA GLU A 276 25.70 -31.48 8.75
C GLU A 276 27.17 -31.68 9.08
N HIS A 277 27.45 -32.74 9.83
CA HIS A 277 28.81 -33.24 9.96
C HIS A 277 29.19 -33.82 8.61
N GLY A 278 29.93 -33.08 7.84
CA GLY A 278 30.63 -33.59 6.66
C GLY A 278 31.60 -34.69 7.08
N THR A 279 31.11 -35.91 7.12
CA THR A 279 31.96 -37.09 7.09
C THR A 279 31.83 -37.71 5.72
N VAL A 280 32.76 -37.37 4.84
CA VAL A 280 33.03 -38.15 3.65
C VAL A 280 33.58 -39.50 4.12
N SER A 281 32.74 -40.53 4.15
CA SER A 281 33.14 -41.92 4.19
C SER A 281 33.02 -42.49 2.79
N MET A 282 34.16 -42.61 2.12
CA MET A 282 34.32 -43.48 0.96
C MET A 282 34.22 -44.93 1.45
N GLY A 283 33.29 -45.69 0.94
CA GLY A 283 33.24 -47.14 1.12
C GLY A 283 32.15 -47.76 0.25
N GLY A 284 32.54 -48.31 -0.88
CA GLY A 284 31.67 -48.93 -1.87
C GLY A 284 31.02 -50.24 -1.39
N SER A 285 29.95 -50.61 -1.96
CA SER A 285 29.79 -51.89 -2.69
C SER A 285 28.33 -52.09 -3.13
N VAL A 286 28.21 -52.47 -4.35
CA VAL A 286 27.21 -53.05 -5.20
C VAL A 286 26.32 -54.08 -4.49
N ALA A 287 25.01 -54.04 -4.72
CA ALA A 287 24.16 -55.13 -5.21
C ALA A 287 22.66 -54.75 -5.11
N GLY A 288 21.98 -54.79 -6.13
CA GLY A 288 20.75 -54.93 -6.71
C GLY A 288 19.69 -55.74 -5.95
N HIS A 289 18.44 -55.35 -6.10
CA HIS A 289 17.32 -56.22 -6.46
C HIS A 289 16.02 -55.40 -6.61
N ASP A 290 15.43 -55.62 -7.74
CA ASP A 290 14.03 -55.58 -8.21
C ASP A 290 12.88 -55.07 -7.34
N GLN A 291 12.01 -54.44 -8.11
CA GLN A 291 10.64 -53.95 -7.92
C GLN A 291 9.64 -55.01 -7.36
N PRO A 292 8.41 -54.65 -6.94
CA PRO A 292 7.46 -54.07 -7.90
C PRO A 292 6.47 -52.99 -7.38
N ARG A 293 5.92 -52.33 -8.37
CA ARG A 293 4.80 -51.40 -8.33
C ARG A 293 3.53 -52.00 -7.68
N THR A 294 2.83 -51.19 -6.89
CA THR A 294 1.36 -51.33 -6.78
C THR A 294 0.71 -49.95 -6.83
N THR A 295 0.02 -49.75 -7.90
CA THR A 295 -1.02 -48.72 -8.14
C THR A 295 -2.20 -48.97 -7.20
N ARG A 296 -2.70 -47.92 -6.54
CA ARG A 296 -4.04 -47.91 -5.99
C ARG A 296 -4.74 -46.57 -6.16
N THR A 297 -5.49 -46.50 -7.23
CA THR A 297 -6.62 -45.60 -7.47
C THR A 297 -7.72 -45.85 -6.44
N ARG A 298 -8.28 -44.78 -5.90
CA ARG A 298 -9.70 -44.65 -5.45
C ARG A 298 -9.91 -43.33 -4.77
N ARG A 299 -10.88 -42.57 -5.00
CA ARG A 299 -12.21 -42.57 -5.59
C ARG A 299 -12.89 -41.34 -5.03
N HIS A 300 -13.42 -40.54 -5.91
CA HIS A 300 -14.35 -39.43 -5.59
C HIS A 300 -15.45 -39.87 -4.63
N ARG A 301 -15.75 -39.01 -3.67
CA ARG A 301 -17.06 -39.02 -3.03
C ARG A 301 -17.62 -37.58 -2.98
N ARG A 302 -18.51 -37.32 -3.90
CA ARG A 302 -19.48 -36.25 -3.85
C ARG A 302 -20.43 -36.55 -2.67
N ILE A 303 -20.71 -35.54 -1.86
CA ILE A 303 -21.93 -35.49 -1.03
C ILE A 303 -22.60 -34.19 -1.33
N THR A 304 -23.74 -34.32 -1.98
CA THR A 304 -24.78 -33.30 -2.26
C THR A 304 -25.78 -33.31 -1.09
N THR A 305 -26.46 -32.17 -0.97
CA THR A 305 -27.78 -31.88 -0.34
C THR A 305 -27.76 -31.63 1.18
N LEU A 306 -28.39 -30.56 1.68
CA LEU A 306 -29.82 -30.31 1.70
C LEU A 306 -30.13 -28.83 2.01
N ALA A 307 -31.05 -28.28 1.25
CA ALA A 307 -31.77 -27.06 1.53
C ALA A 307 -32.83 -27.29 2.62
N ALA A 308 -33.06 -26.32 3.47
CA ALA A 308 -34.32 -26.23 4.20
C ALA A 308 -34.69 -24.76 4.37
N ALA A 309 -35.78 -24.42 3.73
CA ALA A 309 -36.53 -23.17 3.83
C ALA A 309 -37.15 -23.03 5.23
N LEU A 310 -37.24 -21.81 5.74
CA LEU A 310 -38.29 -21.44 6.70
C LEU A 310 -38.76 -20.01 6.40
N THR A 311 -39.95 -19.98 5.78
CA THR A 311 -40.86 -18.85 5.67
C THR A 311 -41.54 -18.61 7.03
N ALA A 312 -41.61 -17.37 7.47
CA ALA A 312 -42.69 -16.92 8.34
C ALA A 312 -42.91 -15.42 8.18
N THR A 313 -44.03 -15.12 7.55
CA THR A 313 -44.84 -13.92 7.53
C THR A 313 -45.00 -13.24 8.89
N LEU A 314 -45.01 -11.89 8.92
CA LEU A 314 -46.12 -11.15 9.51
C LEU A 314 -46.23 -9.72 8.97
N ALA A 315 -47.46 -9.42 8.59
CA ALA A 315 -47.91 -8.18 8.03
C ALA A 315 -48.35 -7.17 9.10
N VAL A 316 -48.61 -5.93 8.64
CA VAL A 316 -49.57 -4.92 9.16
C VAL A 316 -48.99 -3.83 10.08
N GLY A 317 -49.07 -2.63 9.56
CA GLY A 317 -49.00 -1.38 10.32
C GLY A 317 -49.09 -0.15 9.40
N THR A 318 -50.18 -0.03 8.65
CA THR A 318 -50.60 1.24 8.03
C THR A 318 -51.09 2.21 9.09
N THR A 319 -50.58 3.44 9.11
CA THR A 319 -51.42 4.60 9.45
C THR A 319 -50.86 5.89 8.82
N LEU A 320 -51.69 6.42 7.96
CA LEU A 320 -51.85 7.79 7.48
C LEU A 320 -51.12 8.90 8.24
N TYR A 321 -50.46 9.76 7.50
CA TYR A 321 -50.60 11.19 7.64
C TYR A 321 -50.72 11.83 6.25
N ALA A 322 -51.90 12.40 6.02
CA ALA A 322 -52.29 13.04 4.77
C ALA A 322 -52.04 14.54 4.83
N THR A 323 -51.78 15.10 3.66
CA THR A 323 -52.15 16.40 3.13
C THR A 323 -51.35 17.64 3.50
N ALA A 324 -50.52 18.06 2.53
CA ALA A 324 -50.49 19.43 2.04
C ALA A 324 -50.10 19.41 0.55
N PRO A 325 -50.76 20.21 -0.31
CA PRO A 325 -50.58 20.09 -1.75
C PRO A 325 -49.38 20.89 -2.21
N HIS A 326 -48.35 20.24 -2.73
CA HIS A 326 -47.35 20.89 -3.54
C HIS A 326 -47.67 20.70 -5.02
N ARG A 327 -47.78 21.86 -5.68
CA ARG A 327 -47.92 22.00 -7.12
C ARG A 327 -46.90 21.14 -7.84
N THR A 328 -47.41 20.26 -8.65
CA THR A 328 -46.67 19.53 -9.68
C THR A 328 -46.46 20.44 -10.88
N ASP A 329 -45.30 21.05 -10.97
CA ASP A 329 -44.74 21.39 -12.26
C ASP A 329 -43.92 20.19 -12.72
N LYS A 330 -44.51 19.39 -13.63
CA LYS A 330 -43.77 18.41 -14.41
C LYS A 330 -42.98 19.15 -15.47
N PRO A 331 -41.66 19.01 -15.54
CA PRO A 331 -40.98 19.17 -16.80
C PRO A 331 -41.06 17.83 -17.54
N ASP A 332 -41.63 17.83 -18.71
CA ASP A 332 -41.48 16.77 -19.71
C ASP A 332 -39.97 16.57 -19.98
N HIS A 333 -39.40 15.50 -19.44
CA HIS A 333 -38.09 15.03 -19.87
C HIS A 333 -38.29 14.00 -20.97
N ASP A 334 -38.17 14.47 -22.20
CA ASP A 334 -37.93 13.68 -23.39
C ASP A 334 -36.55 13.00 -23.22
N THR A 335 -36.53 11.70 -22.91
CA THR A 335 -35.35 10.93 -22.48
C THR A 335 -34.42 10.51 -23.62
N THR A 336 -34.50 11.13 -24.80
CA THR A 336 -33.80 10.69 -26.01
C THR A 336 -32.77 11.68 -26.56
N ARG A 337 -32.52 12.83 -25.94
CA ARG A 337 -31.51 13.77 -26.44
C ARG A 337 -30.40 13.95 -25.42
N PRO A 338 -29.12 13.70 -25.81
CA PRO A 338 -27.98 13.97 -24.88
C PRO A 338 -28.05 15.44 -24.43
N ALA A 339 -27.97 15.67 -23.12
CA ALA A 339 -27.86 17.03 -22.59
C ALA A 339 -26.66 17.74 -23.24
N PRO A 340 -26.80 18.98 -23.71
CA PRO A 340 -25.71 19.73 -24.34
C PRO A 340 -24.57 19.89 -23.36
N ILE A 341 -23.32 19.75 -23.85
CA ILE A 341 -22.12 19.95 -23.04
C ILE A 341 -22.08 21.41 -22.61
N PRO A 342 -21.92 21.71 -21.31
CA PRO A 342 -21.87 23.08 -20.81
C PRO A 342 -20.73 23.89 -21.47
N LYS A 343 -20.94 25.19 -21.65
CA LYS A 343 -19.91 26.08 -22.17
C LYS A 343 -18.68 26.06 -21.23
N GLY A 344 -17.48 25.85 -21.78
CA GLY A 344 -16.24 25.73 -21.01
C GLY A 344 -15.92 24.30 -20.54
N TYR A 345 -16.70 23.30 -21.00
CA TYR A 345 -16.46 21.90 -20.72
C TYR A 345 -16.24 21.11 -22.01
N HIS A 346 -15.63 19.93 -21.87
CA HIS A 346 -15.56 18.91 -22.91
C HIS A 346 -15.99 17.56 -22.35
N LEU A 347 -16.55 16.71 -23.18
CA LEU A 347 -16.96 15.36 -22.80
C LEU A 347 -15.77 14.43 -22.80
N VAL A 348 -15.58 13.68 -21.72
CA VAL A 348 -14.61 12.61 -21.63
C VAL A 348 -15.30 11.25 -21.59
N HIS A 349 -14.63 10.23 -22.15
CA HIS A 349 -15.10 8.86 -22.19
C HIS A 349 -14.08 7.97 -21.49
N GLU A 350 -14.42 7.46 -20.30
CA GLU A 350 -13.57 6.52 -19.55
C GLU A 350 -14.03 5.09 -19.83
N ARG A 351 -13.44 4.51 -20.89
CA ARG A 351 -13.86 3.20 -21.42
C ARG A 351 -13.72 2.06 -20.42
N LYS A 352 -12.70 2.10 -19.55
CA LYS A 352 -12.49 1.06 -18.53
C LYS A 352 -13.57 1.07 -17.46
N LEU A 353 -14.06 2.26 -17.11
CA LEU A 353 -15.14 2.45 -16.13
C LEU A 353 -16.53 2.31 -16.78
N GLY A 354 -16.62 2.33 -18.11
CA GLY A 354 -17.89 2.32 -18.83
C GLY A 354 -18.71 3.59 -18.59
N VAL A 355 -18.05 4.77 -18.50
CA VAL A 355 -18.73 6.03 -18.20
C VAL A 355 -18.28 7.17 -19.11
N SER A 356 -19.12 8.19 -19.22
CA SER A 356 -18.79 9.46 -19.85
C SER A 356 -19.37 10.64 -19.06
N PHE A 357 -18.64 11.74 -19.00
CA PHE A 357 -19.03 12.92 -18.23
C PHE A 357 -18.30 14.19 -18.71
N PRO A 358 -18.88 15.39 -18.50
CA PRO A 358 -18.25 16.64 -18.88
C PRO A 358 -17.18 17.01 -17.85
N ILE A 359 -16.01 17.49 -18.33
CA ILE A 359 -14.92 18.02 -17.50
C ILE A 359 -14.59 19.46 -17.94
N PRO A 360 -14.30 20.40 -17.02
CA PRO A 360 -13.89 21.73 -17.36
C PRO A 360 -12.65 21.74 -18.26
N ASN A 361 -12.59 22.65 -19.23
CA ASN A 361 -11.42 22.83 -20.08
C ASN A 361 -10.20 23.20 -19.21
N GLY A 362 -9.06 22.59 -19.49
CA GLY A 362 -7.83 22.77 -18.73
C GLY A 362 -7.67 21.85 -17.50
N TRP A 363 -8.69 21.09 -17.12
CA TRP A 363 -8.49 20.00 -16.16
C TRP A 363 -7.88 18.79 -16.88
N THR A 364 -6.94 18.16 -16.21
CA THR A 364 -6.21 17.02 -16.78
C THR A 364 -6.39 15.77 -15.92
N PRO A 365 -6.43 14.58 -16.53
CA PRO A 365 -6.45 13.35 -15.76
C PRO A 365 -5.11 13.18 -15.07
N ARG A 366 -5.15 12.96 -13.76
CA ARG A 366 -3.97 12.78 -12.92
C ARG A 366 -3.73 11.32 -12.59
N GLU A 367 -4.81 10.58 -12.38
CA GLU A 367 -4.78 9.18 -11.97
C GLU A 367 -5.86 8.40 -12.71
N ARG A 368 -5.52 7.20 -13.19
CA ARG A 368 -6.44 6.27 -13.82
C ARG A 368 -6.11 4.86 -13.36
N THR A 369 -7.10 4.23 -12.71
CA THR A 369 -7.05 2.81 -12.36
C THR A 369 -8.09 2.02 -13.16
N ALA A 370 -8.31 0.76 -12.80
CA ALA A 370 -9.43 -0.02 -13.34
C ALA A 370 -10.78 0.42 -12.76
N GLU A 371 -10.78 1.06 -11.59
CA GLU A 371 -11.96 1.34 -10.77
C GLU A 371 -12.23 2.83 -10.59
N GLU A 372 -11.25 3.72 -10.86
CA GLU A 372 -11.42 5.17 -10.70
C GLU A 372 -10.59 6.00 -11.67
N VAL A 373 -11.02 7.24 -11.86
CA VAL A 373 -10.27 8.29 -12.57
C VAL A 373 -10.43 9.62 -11.85
N THR A 374 -9.32 10.33 -11.68
CA THR A 374 -9.30 11.68 -11.07
C THR A 374 -8.86 12.71 -12.09
N TYR A 375 -9.63 13.80 -12.23
CA TYR A 375 -9.30 14.99 -12.99
C TYR A 375 -9.04 16.17 -12.05
N THR A 376 -7.96 16.92 -12.26
CA THR A 376 -7.58 18.04 -11.39
C THR A 376 -7.36 19.32 -12.15
N THR A 377 -7.51 20.44 -11.45
CA THR A 377 -7.03 21.76 -11.91
C THR A 377 -5.54 21.71 -12.20
N PRO A 378 -5.00 22.64 -13.03
CA PRO A 378 -3.55 22.76 -13.24
C PRO A 378 -2.76 22.98 -11.94
N SER A 379 -3.35 23.64 -10.96
CA SER A 379 -2.76 23.82 -9.63
C SER A 379 -2.81 22.56 -8.74
N GLY A 380 -3.59 21.55 -9.11
CA GLY A 380 -3.83 20.36 -8.30
C GLY A 380 -4.61 20.59 -7.00
N LEU A 381 -5.15 21.80 -6.78
CA LEU A 381 -5.83 22.19 -5.55
C LEU A 381 -7.29 21.74 -5.49
N ALA A 382 -7.94 21.57 -6.63
CA ALA A 382 -9.28 21.02 -6.72
C ALA A 382 -9.26 19.83 -7.69
N GLY A 383 -10.06 18.81 -7.38
CA GLY A 383 -10.15 17.62 -8.21
C GLY A 383 -11.52 16.96 -8.12
N ILE A 384 -11.90 16.28 -9.20
CA ILE A 384 -13.06 15.42 -9.27
C ILE A 384 -12.62 13.99 -9.57
N THR A 385 -13.12 13.05 -8.78
CA THR A 385 -12.87 11.63 -8.94
C THR A 385 -14.17 10.94 -9.30
N ILE A 386 -14.12 10.06 -10.28
CA ILE A 386 -15.18 9.13 -10.62
C ILE A 386 -14.70 7.74 -10.26
N GLY A 387 -15.38 7.10 -9.34
CA GLY A 387 -15.10 5.74 -8.86
C GLY A 387 -16.19 4.75 -9.20
N THR A 388 -15.86 3.45 -9.10
CA THR A 388 -16.84 2.36 -9.20
C THR A 388 -16.53 1.28 -8.17
N VAL A 389 -17.57 0.76 -7.53
CA VAL A 389 -17.52 -0.37 -6.59
C VAL A 389 -18.42 -1.49 -7.09
N ALA A 390 -17.92 -2.73 -7.11
CA ALA A 390 -18.71 -3.89 -7.50
C ALA A 390 -18.27 -5.11 -6.64
N PRO A 391 -19.22 -5.85 -6.04
CA PRO A 391 -20.66 -5.60 -6.06
C PRO A 391 -21.07 -4.42 -5.17
N ALA A 392 -22.10 -3.68 -5.59
CA ALA A 392 -22.71 -2.62 -4.78
C ALA A 392 -23.43 -3.18 -3.56
N GLY A 393 -23.34 -2.49 -2.45
CA GLY A 393 -24.10 -2.75 -1.23
C GLY A 393 -25.59 -2.36 -1.35
N PRO A 394 -26.38 -2.58 -0.28
CA PRO A 394 -27.81 -2.25 -0.26
C PRO A 394 -28.09 -0.75 -0.46
N ASN A 395 -27.21 0.10 0.05
CA ASN A 395 -27.31 1.55 -0.10
C ASN A 395 -25.93 2.21 0.03
N PRO A 396 -25.55 3.14 -0.85
CA PRO A 396 -24.27 3.87 -0.76
C PRO A 396 -24.02 4.59 0.57
N ALA A 397 -25.08 4.97 1.31
CA ALA A 397 -24.93 5.59 2.62
C ALA A 397 -24.28 4.65 3.66
N ASP A 398 -24.45 3.35 3.53
CA ASP A 398 -23.84 2.37 4.42
C ASP A 398 -22.35 2.29 4.13
N HIS A 399 -21.97 2.27 2.86
CA HIS A 399 -20.58 2.38 2.41
C HIS A 399 -19.92 3.70 2.88
N PHE A 400 -20.61 4.84 2.72
CA PHE A 400 -20.09 6.12 3.22
C PHE A 400 -19.96 6.18 4.74
N ALA A 401 -20.82 5.50 5.50
CA ALA A 401 -20.71 5.43 6.95
C ALA A 401 -19.44 4.67 7.38
N ASP A 402 -19.09 3.60 6.67
CA ASP A 402 -17.86 2.84 6.91
C ASP A 402 -16.61 3.68 6.59
N ILE A 403 -16.62 4.40 5.45
CA ILE A 403 -15.54 5.33 5.09
C ILE A 403 -15.46 6.48 6.10
N GLU A 404 -16.58 7.03 6.54
CA GLU A 404 -16.62 8.10 7.54
C GLU A 404 -16.03 7.68 8.88
N ALA A 405 -16.30 6.47 9.34
CA ALA A 405 -15.72 5.94 10.57
C ALA A 405 -14.19 5.98 10.53
N ASN A 406 -13.61 5.57 9.41
CA ASN A 406 -12.17 5.66 9.17
C ASN A 406 -11.68 7.11 9.01
N THR A 407 -12.45 7.95 8.34
CA THR A 407 -12.11 9.37 8.12
C THR A 407 -12.04 10.13 9.44
N LYS A 408 -12.96 9.91 10.37
CA LYS A 408 -12.95 10.53 11.70
C LYS A 408 -11.71 10.18 12.52
N VAL A 409 -11.24 8.95 12.39
CA VAL A 409 -10.02 8.49 13.09
C VAL A 409 -8.78 9.15 12.47
N ASN A 410 -8.73 9.26 11.16
CA ASN A 410 -7.53 9.72 10.43
C ASN A 410 -7.43 11.24 10.31
N TYR A 411 -8.55 11.96 10.45
CA TYR A 411 -8.62 13.41 10.36
C TYR A 411 -9.31 13.98 11.62
N PRO A 412 -8.57 14.33 12.69
CA PRO A 412 -9.15 14.88 13.90
C PRO A 412 -9.96 16.17 13.69
N THR A 413 -9.70 16.86 12.57
CA THR A 413 -10.39 18.07 12.15
C THR A 413 -11.56 17.78 11.19
N TYR A 414 -11.84 16.49 10.93
CA TYR A 414 -12.98 16.10 10.12
C TYR A 414 -14.29 16.59 10.74
N ARG A 415 -15.13 17.20 9.90
CA ARG A 415 -16.46 17.64 10.28
C ARG A 415 -17.45 17.28 9.20
N ARG A 416 -18.37 16.36 9.51
CA ARG A 416 -19.49 16.06 8.62
C ARG A 416 -20.43 17.26 8.55
N LEU A 417 -20.72 17.72 7.33
CA LEU A 417 -21.71 18.74 7.03
C LEU A 417 -23.04 18.10 6.72
N ARG A 418 -23.04 17.01 5.92
CA ARG A 418 -24.25 16.27 5.52
C ARG A 418 -23.87 14.82 5.18
N MET A 419 -24.74 13.88 5.56
CA MET A 419 -24.79 12.53 5.01
C MET A 419 -26.26 12.15 4.92
N GLN A 420 -26.76 11.92 3.70
CA GLN A 420 -28.19 11.76 3.46
C GLN A 420 -28.43 10.71 2.40
N ARG A 421 -29.30 9.76 2.68
CA ARG A 421 -29.87 8.85 1.67
C ARG A 421 -30.76 9.63 0.73
N THR A 422 -30.69 9.33 -0.55
CA THR A 422 -31.46 9.97 -1.62
C THR A 422 -31.69 8.97 -2.74
N THR A 423 -32.22 9.45 -3.87
CA THR A 423 -32.29 8.70 -5.12
C THR A 423 -31.62 9.51 -6.21
N PHE A 424 -30.91 8.86 -7.09
CA PHE A 424 -30.35 9.47 -8.28
C PHE A 424 -30.61 8.55 -9.48
N ARG A 425 -31.24 9.08 -10.52
CA ARG A 425 -31.65 8.31 -11.71
C ARG A 425 -32.43 7.03 -11.37
N GLU A 426 -33.36 7.16 -10.47
CA GLU A 426 -34.24 6.07 -10.01
C GLU A 426 -33.50 4.90 -9.31
N GLN A 427 -32.25 5.14 -8.87
CA GLN A 427 -31.47 4.18 -8.10
C GLN A 427 -31.24 4.68 -6.68
N PRO A 428 -31.04 3.78 -5.71
CA PRO A 428 -30.60 4.14 -4.38
C PRO A 428 -29.31 4.97 -4.45
N ALA A 429 -29.26 6.06 -3.71
CA ALA A 429 -28.12 6.96 -3.69
C ALA A 429 -27.88 7.54 -2.31
N ALA A 430 -26.70 8.08 -2.08
CA ALA A 430 -26.37 8.86 -0.91
C ALA A 430 -25.51 10.06 -1.28
N VAL A 431 -25.65 11.14 -0.52
CA VAL A 431 -24.76 12.31 -0.60
C VAL A 431 -24.06 12.45 0.72
N TRP A 432 -22.75 12.57 0.67
CA TRP A 432 -21.89 12.82 1.81
C TRP A 432 -21.08 14.10 1.59
N GLU A 433 -21.17 15.05 2.51
CA GLU A 433 -20.46 16.32 2.43
C GLU A 433 -19.77 16.62 3.76
N PHE A 434 -18.51 17.02 3.71
CA PHE A 434 -17.68 17.19 4.90
C PHE A 434 -16.51 18.17 4.67
N THR A 435 -15.91 18.62 5.77
CA THR A 435 -14.67 19.38 5.76
C THR A 435 -13.57 18.65 6.50
N PHE A 436 -12.33 18.90 6.10
CA PHE A 436 -11.14 18.37 6.74
C PHE A 436 -9.96 19.32 6.56
N GLN A 437 -9.03 19.31 7.50
CA GLN A 437 -7.83 20.10 7.42
C GLN A 437 -6.79 19.36 6.58
N GLY A 438 -6.42 19.93 5.44
CA GLY A 438 -5.22 19.56 4.74
C GLY A 438 -3.98 20.20 5.39
N ARG A 439 -2.80 20.01 4.79
CA ARG A 439 -1.52 20.48 5.36
C ARG A 439 -1.46 21.98 5.64
N ALA A 440 -2.05 22.79 4.77
CA ALA A 440 -1.95 24.24 4.84
C ALA A 440 -3.31 24.96 4.87
N ARG A 441 -4.39 24.27 4.63
CA ARG A 441 -5.73 24.87 4.51
C ARG A 441 -6.84 23.84 4.73
N THR A 442 -8.03 24.32 5.04
CA THR A 442 -9.24 23.51 5.12
C THR A 442 -9.74 23.19 3.70
N PHE A 443 -10.11 21.93 3.47
CA PHE A 443 -10.79 21.44 2.28
C PHE A 443 -12.24 21.11 2.60
N ARG A 444 -13.09 21.26 1.61
CA ARG A 444 -14.45 20.77 1.60
C ARG A 444 -14.62 19.76 0.48
N ALA A 445 -15.34 18.70 0.78
CA ALA A 445 -15.59 17.62 -0.16
C ALA A 445 -17.08 17.28 -0.22
N ILE A 446 -17.53 16.82 -1.39
CA ILE A 446 -18.85 16.26 -1.60
C ILE A 446 -18.71 14.99 -2.42
N ASP A 447 -19.43 13.96 -2.02
CA ASP A 447 -19.52 12.66 -2.67
C ASP A 447 -20.95 12.28 -2.93
N LEU A 448 -21.22 11.76 -4.13
CA LEU A 448 -22.49 11.18 -4.50
C LEU A 448 -22.25 9.75 -4.95
N GLY A 449 -22.61 8.79 -4.10
CA GLY A 449 -22.67 7.38 -4.45
C GLY A 449 -24.07 7.00 -4.95
N TYR A 450 -24.16 6.17 -6.01
CA TYR A 450 -25.43 5.61 -6.44
C TYR A 450 -25.23 4.26 -7.16
N GLY A 451 -26.15 3.35 -6.95
CA GLY A 451 -26.12 2.01 -7.54
C GLY A 451 -27.24 1.12 -7.01
N ARG A 452 -27.40 -0.05 -7.62
CA ARG A 452 -28.34 -1.10 -7.17
C ARG A 452 -27.59 -2.21 -6.52
N GLU A 453 -28.10 -2.73 -5.42
CA GLU A 453 -27.53 -3.86 -4.68
C GLU A 453 -27.15 -5.02 -5.61
N GLY A 454 -25.94 -5.56 -5.41
CA GLY A 454 -25.37 -6.63 -6.23
C GLY A 454 -24.90 -6.20 -7.62
N GLY A 455 -25.17 -4.96 -8.03
CA GLY A 455 -24.72 -4.38 -9.29
C GLY A 455 -23.41 -3.61 -9.15
N ARG A 456 -23.31 -2.50 -9.86
CA ARG A 456 -22.19 -1.55 -9.77
C ARG A 456 -22.65 -0.26 -9.11
N GLU A 457 -21.92 0.19 -8.10
CA GLU A 457 -22.05 1.51 -7.51
C GLU A 457 -21.08 2.46 -8.21
N TYR A 458 -21.51 3.69 -8.45
CA TYR A 458 -20.71 4.77 -9.02
C TYR A 458 -20.60 5.89 -8.01
N ASP A 459 -19.40 6.42 -7.84
CA ASP A 459 -19.10 7.53 -6.96
C ASP A 459 -18.64 8.74 -7.78
N ILE A 460 -19.20 9.90 -7.46
CA ILE A 460 -18.80 11.20 -8.02
C ILE A 460 -18.33 12.04 -6.84
N TYR A 461 -17.03 12.15 -6.67
CA TYR A 461 -16.38 12.85 -5.57
C TYR A 461 -15.69 14.13 -6.04
N LEU A 462 -15.96 15.27 -5.39
CA LEU A 462 -15.24 16.52 -5.60
C LEU A 462 -14.60 16.96 -4.29
N SER A 463 -13.34 17.38 -4.33
CA SER A 463 -12.71 18.11 -3.22
C SER A 463 -12.05 19.40 -3.71
N ALA A 464 -12.16 20.45 -2.89
CA ALA A 464 -11.58 21.76 -3.17
C ALA A 464 -11.26 22.51 -1.87
N PRO A 465 -10.36 23.53 -1.89
CA PRO A 465 -10.17 24.41 -0.74
C PRO A 465 -11.50 25.04 -0.32
N GLU A 466 -11.81 25.03 0.98
CA GLU A 466 -13.08 25.56 1.50
C GLU A 466 -13.30 27.02 1.12
N ALA A 467 -12.22 27.83 1.13
CA ALA A 467 -12.27 29.23 0.72
C ALA A 467 -12.62 29.44 -0.77
N GLN A 468 -12.54 28.41 -1.59
CA GLN A 468 -12.85 28.42 -3.04
C GLN A 468 -14.03 27.49 -3.37
N TRP A 469 -14.76 27.03 -2.37
CA TRP A 469 -15.83 26.05 -2.54
C TRP A 469 -16.89 26.51 -3.56
N ASP A 470 -17.33 27.76 -3.47
CA ASP A 470 -18.35 28.31 -4.35
C ASP A 470 -17.91 28.37 -5.83
N THR A 471 -16.59 28.42 -6.08
CA THR A 471 -16.03 28.36 -7.43
C THR A 471 -16.07 26.94 -8.01
N TYR A 472 -15.80 25.93 -7.19
CA TYR A 472 -15.66 24.55 -7.66
C TYR A 472 -16.92 23.71 -7.46
N ARG A 473 -17.78 24.05 -6.52
CA ARG A 473 -19.04 23.31 -6.28
C ARG A 473 -19.93 23.18 -7.54
N PRO A 474 -20.05 24.19 -8.42
CA PRO A 474 -20.81 24.06 -9.68
C PRO A 474 -20.23 23.00 -10.62
N VAL A 475 -18.91 22.73 -10.58
CA VAL A 475 -18.27 21.68 -11.38
C VAL A 475 -18.86 20.31 -11.04
N PHE A 476 -19.04 20.03 -9.74
CA PHE A 476 -19.68 18.79 -9.30
C PHE A 476 -21.09 18.64 -9.90
N ASP A 477 -21.91 19.68 -9.88
CA ASP A 477 -23.26 19.62 -10.41
C ASP A 477 -23.26 19.37 -11.93
N GLN A 478 -22.38 20.03 -12.68
CA GLN A 478 -22.26 19.83 -14.13
C GLN A 478 -21.79 18.41 -14.47
N VAL A 479 -20.84 17.84 -13.70
CA VAL A 479 -20.38 16.47 -13.90
C VAL A 479 -21.47 15.47 -13.55
N ARG A 480 -22.14 15.63 -12.40
CA ARG A 480 -23.27 14.80 -11.97
C ARG A 480 -24.41 14.78 -13.02
N ASP A 481 -24.82 15.95 -13.50
CA ASP A 481 -25.94 16.07 -14.43
C ASP A 481 -25.59 15.54 -15.82
N GLY A 482 -24.34 15.73 -16.23
CA GLY A 482 -23.78 15.23 -17.49
C GLY A 482 -23.26 13.80 -17.47
N PHE A 483 -23.21 13.15 -16.30
CA PHE A 483 -22.71 11.78 -16.18
C PHE A 483 -23.55 10.77 -16.94
N ARG A 484 -22.94 9.77 -17.59
CA ARG A 484 -23.60 8.70 -18.33
C ARG A 484 -22.85 7.39 -18.09
N THR A 485 -23.59 6.30 -17.93
CA THR A 485 -23.09 4.93 -18.00
C THR A 485 -23.28 4.39 -19.40
N SER A 486 -22.32 3.67 -19.95
CA SER A 486 -22.37 3.03 -21.28
C SER A 486 -23.00 1.64 -21.21
#